data_5281d755b54027e01f54fd45cb273bbe
#
_entry.id   5281d755b54027e01f54fd45cb273bbe
#
_cell.length_a   1.000
_cell.length_b   1.000
_cell.length_c   1.000
_cell.angle_alpha   90.00
_cell.angle_beta   90.00
_cell.angle_gamma   90.00
#
_symmetry.space_group_name_H-M   'P 1'
#
loop_
_entity.id
_entity.type
_entity.pdbx_description
1 polymer ?
#
loop_
_entity_poly.entity_id
_entity_poly.type
_entity_poly.pdbx_seq_one_letter_code
_entity_poly.pdbx_strand_id
1 'polypeptide(L)'
;MGAYKKVLYTVNRFFRRGHYYFSSADFINYDFDKSIKNLIKCIPANPHLKDFDLRQYDFDALVVNGEGSFIFATPPWRECMIEAMLMYWAEKMGKKVYFLNGMLSKDPYSDENRKTIELLKPIFSKAEVISVREQYSYKYAQQNFENINLKHYPDALFSWYKMINDDFRITNGKYVMGIQGATDEEFYEFDFSKPYICISGSSAVGNASKNKKEAIDKYSELVNKVKNEFKEYNIFLVEVCEGDAFLNDVSKITNTPIIAIDTPILAVGKILANSRVFISGRYHPAILSSLGGTPCIFMSSNSHKTRSVQELLKYDEIKEYNVLPNADEINEIIKKAREDIEKGEDLRKKIKERCLELSEETIKQKELLRSEK
;
A
#
# COMPACT_ATOMS: atom_id res chain seq x y z
N MET A 1 5.41 -21.10 -1.07
CA MET A 1 6.18 -21.47 -2.29
C MET A 1 6.01 -22.96 -2.52
N GLY A 2 5.45 -23.39 -3.69
CA GLY A 2 5.17 -24.80 -3.97
C GLY A 2 6.45 -25.65 -3.99
N ALA A 3 6.32 -26.95 -3.70
CA ALA A 3 7.44 -27.91 -3.64
C ALA A 3 8.34 -27.86 -4.88
N TYR A 4 7.75 -27.69 -6.06
CA TYR A 4 8.45 -27.56 -7.33
C TYR A 4 9.41 -26.34 -7.36
N LYS A 5 8.98 -25.18 -6.89
CA LYS A 5 9.85 -23.97 -6.80
C LYS A 5 11.00 -24.16 -5.82
N LYS A 6 10.79 -24.90 -4.72
CA LYS A 6 11.86 -25.25 -3.76
C LYS A 6 12.91 -26.17 -4.38
N VAL A 7 12.47 -27.16 -5.17
CA VAL A 7 13.39 -28.10 -5.86
C VAL A 7 14.19 -27.35 -6.94
N LEU A 8 13.54 -26.54 -7.77
CA LEU A 8 14.21 -25.73 -8.80
C LEU A 8 15.22 -24.75 -8.18
N TYR A 9 14.88 -24.15 -7.07
CA TYR A 9 15.75 -23.25 -6.32
C TYR A 9 16.99 -24.00 -5.79
N THR A 10 16.79 -25.17 -5.18
CA THR A 10 17.87 -26.02 -4.66
C THR A 10 18.79 -26.51 -5.78
N VAL A 11 18.22 -26.97 -6.90
CA VAL A 11 18.95 -27.41 -8.08
C VAL A 11 19.74 -26.25 -8.70
N ASN A 12 19.16 -25.10 -8.88
CA ASN A 12 19.85 -23.91 -9.38
C ASN A 12 21.00 -23.46 -8.46
N ARG A 13 20.85 -23.62 -7.15
CA ARG A 13 21.91 -23.31 -6.17
C ARG A 13 23.15 -24.23 -6.33
N PHE A 14 22.94 -25.51 -6.69
CA PHE A 14 24.04 -26.47 -6.84
C PHE A 14 24.72 -26.42 -8.21
N PHE A 15 23.97 -26.11 -9.28
CA PHE A 15 24.46 -26.25 -10.66
C PHE A 15 24.86 -24.96 -11.36
N ARG A 16 24.52 -23.79 -10.86
CA ARG A 16 24.91 -22.52 -11.46
C ARG A 16 26.11 -21.90 -10.75
N ARG A 17 27.30 -22.23 -11.18
CA ARG A 17 28.51 -21.47 -10.88
C ARG A 17 28.41 -20.12 -11.61
N GLY A 18 28.07 -19.04 -10.90
CA GLY A 18 28.20 -17.67 -11.40
C GLY A 18 26.96 -16.79 -11.52
N HIS A 19 25.72 -17.33 -11.42
CA HIS A 19 24.49 -16.53 -11.40
C HIS A 19 23.54 -17.07 -10.32
N TYR A 20 23.79 -16.67 -9.07
CA TYR A 20 22.92 -17.02 -7.97
C TYR A 20 21.89 -15.92 -7.75
N TYR A 21 20.63 -16.24 -7.98
CA TYR A 21 19.54 -15.45 -7.44
C TYR A 21 19.42 -15.77 -5.95
N PHE A 22 20.19 -15.05 -5.12
CA PHE A 22 19.96 -15.10 -3.69
C PHE A 22 18.64 -14.42 -3.39
N SER A 23 17.82 -15.07 -2.57
CA SER A 23 16.64 -14.46 -1.98
C SER A 23 16.95 -14.14 -0.52
N SER A 24 16.13 -13.29 0.08
CA SER A 24 16.23 -13.03 1.52
C SER A 24 16.22 -14.31 2.39
N ALA A 25 15.64 -15.41 1.88
CA ALA A 25 15.68 -16.71 2.55
C ALA A 25 17.09 -17.30 2.73
N ASP A 26 18.09 -16.83 1.99
CA ASP A 26 19.46 -17.33 2.06
C ASP A 26 20.24 -16.71 3.22
N PHE A 27 19.88 -15.50 3.63
CA PHE A 27 20.60 -14.78 4.68
C PHE A 27 19.76 -14.44 5.91
N ILE A 28 18.45 -14.18 5.77
CA ILE A 28 17.59 -13.76 6.89
C ILE A 28 17.21 -14.93 7.81
N ASN A 29 17.39 -14.72 9.10
CA ASN A 29 16.89 -15.57 10.19
C ASN A 29 16.68 -14.71 11.46
N TYR A 30 16.22 -15.32 12.57
CA TYR A 30 15.99 -14.61 13.84
C TYR A 30 17.26 -14.20 14.61
N ASP A 31 18.44 -14.59 14.15
CA ASP A 31 19.73 -14.12 14.64
C ASP A 31 20.27 -13.10 13.62
N PHE A 32 20.17 -11.82 13.94
CA PHE A 32 20.59 -10.77 13.02
C PHE A 32 22.12 -10.68 12.84
N ASP A 33 22.92 -11.05 13.82
CA ASP A 33 24.36 -11.15 13.61
C ASP A 33 24.71 -12.22 12.58
N LYS A 34 24.02 -13.35 12.64
CA LYS A 34 24.17 -14.41 11.64
C LYS A 34 23.58 -13.98 10.29
N SER A 35 22.46 -13.27 10.30
CA SER A 35 21.84 -12.75 9.08
C SER A 35 22.78 -11.79 8.35
N ILE A 36 23.39 -10.84 9.06
CA ILE A 36 24.38 -9.89 8.50
C ILE A 36 25.60 -10.63 7.95
N LYS A 37 26.16 -11.59 8.71
CA LYS A 37 27.28 -12.41 8.23
C LYS A 37 26.94 -13.18 6.95
N ASN A 38 25.73 -13.73 6.87
CA ASN A 38 25.24 -14.42 5.67
C ASN A 38 25.06 -13.47 4.50
N LEU A 39 24.45 -12.30 4.73
CA LEU A 39 24.28 -11.26 3.71
C LEU A 39 25.62 -10.85 3.11
N ILE A 40 26.62 -10.54 3.94
CA ILE A 40 27.96 -10.17 3.51
C ILE A 40 28.60 -11.26 2.64
N LYS A 41 28.36 -12.54 2.93
CA LYS A 41 28.83 -13.65 2.09
C LYS A 41 28.09 -13.76 0.76
N CYS A 42 26.84 -13.33 0.71
CA CYS A 42 26.03 -13.36 -0.50
C CYS A 42 26.32 -12.19 -1.46
N ILE A 43 26.75 -11.04 -0.95
CA ILE A 43 27.00 -9.82 -1.74
C ILE A 43 27.91 -10.06 -2.94
N PRO A 44 29.10 -10.69 -2.82
CA PRO A 44 30.00 -10.90 -3.95
C PRO A 44 29.43 -11.79 -5.07
N ALA A 45 28.46 -12.63 -4.71
CA ALA A 45 27.83 -13.57 -5.65
C ALA A 45 26.55 -13.01 -6.29
N ASN A 46 26.02 -11.90 -5.77
CA ASN A 46 24.79 -11.29 -6.29
C ASN A 46 24.91 -9.74 -6.27
N PRO A 47 25.13 -9.12 -7.45
CA PRO A 47 25.27 -7.66 -7.55
C PRO A 47 24.03 -6.87 -7.06
N HIS A 48 22.85 -7.48 -7.05
CA HIS A 48 21.63 -6.84 -6.55
C HIS A 48 21.60 -6.69 -5.02
N LEU A 49 22.51 -7.37 -4.29
CA LEU A 49 22.61 -7.26 -2.83
C LEU A 49 23.63 -6.23 -2.37
N LYS A 50 24.43 -5.66 -3.28
CA LYS A 50 25.48 -4.69 -2.92
C LYS A 50 24.95 -3.50 -2.14
N ASP A 51 23.76 -3.04 -2.49
CA ASP A 51 23.12 -1.88 -1.88
C ASP A 51 22.58 -2.15 -0.46
N PHE A 52 22.58 -3.40 -0.03
CA PHE A 52 22.28 -3.79 1.36
C PHE A 52 23.50 -3.77 2.30
N ASP A 53 24.70 -3.52 1.79
CA ASP A 53 25.90 -3.42 2.63
C ASP A 53 26.06 -2.00 3.18
N LEU A 54 25.51 -1.75 4.38
CA LEU A 54 25.55 -0.45 5.03
C LEU A 54 26.97 0.08 5.25
N ARG A 55 28.00 -0.79 5.26
CA ARG A 55 29.41 -0.36 5.44
C ARG A 55 29.95 0.43 4.25
N GLN A 56 29.28 0.37 3.10
CA GLN A 56 29.69 1.10 1.89
C GLN A 56 29.26 2.58 1.92
N TYR A 57 28.41 2.95 2.88
CA TYR A 57 27.82 4.27 2.94
C TYR A 57 28.32 5.04 4.15
N ASP A 58 28.68 6.28 3.94
CA ASP A 58 28.86 7.26 5.01
C ASP A 58 27.53 7.96 5.26
N PHE A 59 26.90 7.69 6.41
CA PHE A 59 25.60 8.25 6.78
C PHE A 59 25.51 8.45 8.30
N ASP A 60 24.73 9.43 8.72
CA ASP A 60 24.52 9.74 10.14
C ASP A 60 23.32 8.95 10.71
N ALA A 61 22.33 8.70 9.89
CA ALA A 61 21.10 8.05 10.31
C ALA A 61 20.51 7.12 9.24
N LEU A 62 19.93 6.01 9.68
CA LEU A 62 19.06 5.16 8.86
C LEU A 62 17.60 5.55 9.11
N VAL A 63 16.90 5.88 8.04
CA VAL A 63 15.44 6.11 8.07
C VAL A 63 14.77 4.94 7.36
N VAL A 64 13.90 4.23 8.08
CA VAL A 64 13.08 3.15 7.54
C VAL A 64 11.66 3.67 7.33
N ASN A 65 11.17 3.63 6.10
CA ASN A 65 9.77 3.83 5.80
C ASN A 65 9.02 2.51 6.02
N GLY A 66 8.46 2.33 7.21
CA GLY A 66 7.89 1.06 7.66
C GLY A 66 6.62 0.63 6.90
N GLU A 67 5.95 1.57 6.23
CA GLU A 67 4.82 1.32 5.35
C GLU A 67 3.85 0.23 5.88
N GLY A 68 3.61 -0.83 5.11
CA GLY A 68 2.79 -1.99 5.48
C GLY A 68 3.59 -3.25 5.76
N SER A 69 4.91 -3.14 5.98
CA SER A 69 5.82 -4.30 6.08
C SER A 69 5.74 -5.04 7.42
N PHE A 70 5.32 -4.37 8.50
CA PHE A 70 5.33 -4.94 9.85
C PHE A 70 3.99 -5.59 10.23
N ILE A 71 3.57 -6.56 9.40
CA ILE A 71 2.48 -7.48 9.73
C ILE A 71 3.11 -8.73 10.36
N PHE A 72 2.83 -8.97 11.65
CA PHE A 72 3.46 -10.03 12.44
C PHE A 72 2.83 -11.40 12.18
N ALA A 73 3.04 -11.90 10.96
CA ALA A 73 2.57 -13.20 10.47
C ALA A 73 3.49 -14.35 10.86
N THR A 74 2.96 -15.56 10.85
CA THR A 74 3.74 -16.80 10.96
C THR A 74 3.59 -17.63 9.68
N PRO A 75 4.66 -17.83 8.87
CA PRO A 75 6.03 -17.36 9.06
C PRO A 75 6.17 -15.84 8.88
N PRO A 76 7.24 -15.20 9.40
CA PRO A 76 7.41 -13.76 9.33
C PRO A 76 7.56 -13.28 7.88
N TRP A 77 7.04 -12.10 7.61
CA TRP A 77 7.27 -11.44 6.32
C TRP A 77 8.74 -11.08 6.17
N ARG A 78 9.27 -11.29 4.98
CA ARG A 78 10.70 -11.09 4.70
C ARG A 78 11.08 -9.62 4.73
N GLU A 79 10.22 -8.75 4.25
CA GLU A 79 10.38 -7.30 4.28
C GLU A 79 10.58 -6.83 5.72
N CYS A 80 9.69 -7.19 6.62
CA CYS A 80 9.79 -6.89 8.05
C CYS A 80 11.15 -7.33 8.63
N MET A 81 11.56 -8.55 8.33
CA MET A 81 12.82 -9.10 8.85
C MET A 81 14.06 -8.43 8.26
N ILE A 82 14.02 -8.02 6.98
CA ILE A 82 15.13 -7.29 6.34
C ILE A 82 15.24 -5.88 6.94
N GLU A 83 14.15 -5.15 7.02
CA GLU A 83 14.11 -3.81 7.59
C GLU A 83 14.57 -3.83 9.05
N ALA A 84 14.09 -4.78 9.85
CA ALA A 84 14.54 -4.97 11.23
C ALA A 84 16.03 -5.30 11.34
N MET A 85 16.56 -6.14 10.44
CA MET A 85 18.00 -6.45 10.39
C MET A 85 18.84 -5.22 10.03
N LEU A 86 18.38 -4.38 9.09
CA LEU A 86 19.08 -3.16 8.72
C LEU A 86 19.07 -2.14 9.86
N MET A 87 17.95 -1.98 10.58
CA MET A 87 17.86 -1.15 11.79
C MET A 87 18.89 -1.63 12.84
N TYR A 88 18.86 -2.92 13.17
CA TYR A 88 19.81 -3.53 14.09
C TYR A 88 21.28 -3.30 13.68
N TRP A 89 21.58 -3.44 12.38
CA TRP A 89 22.92 -3.24 11.87
C TRP A 89 23.38 -1.78 11.97
N ALA A 90 22.51 -0.83 11.63
CA ALA A 90 22.79 0.59 11.79
C ALA A 90 23.07 0.95 13.27
N GLU A 91 22.25 0.46 14.20
CA GLU A 91 22.48 0.63 15.64
C GLU A 91 23.86 0.07 16.09
N LYS A 92 24.23 -1.11 15.60
CA LYS A 92 25.57 -1.69 15.87
C LYS A 92 26.73 -0.85 15.32
N MET A 93 26.49 -0.08 14.27
CA MET A 93 27.44 0.88 13.71
C MET A 93 27.44 2.22 14.47
N GLY A 94 26.63 2.35 15.53
CA GLY A 94 26.49 3.60 16.28
C GLY A 94 25.71 4.69 15.53
N LYS A 95 24.93 4.30 14.51
CA LYS A 95 24.13 5.23 13.72
C LYS A 95 22.73 5.41 14.33
N LYS A 96 22.16 6.61 14.17
CA LYS A 96 20.78 6.88 14.56
C LYS A 96 19.81 6.07 13.69
N VAL A 97 18.69 5.63 14.28
CA VAL A 97 17.66 4.89 13.56
C VAL A 97 16.32 5.56 13.77
N TYR A 98 15.61 5.80 12.67
CA TYR A 98 14.26 6.32 12.64
C TYR A 98 13.35 5.34 11.90
N PHE A 99 12.26 4.95 12.52
CA PHE A 99 11.19 4.20 11.87
C PHE A 99 10.00 5.11 11.66
N LEU A 100 9.68 5.43 10.42
CA LEU A 100 8.66 6.41 10.05
C LEU A 100 7.54 5.77 9.22
N ASN A 101 6.35 6.36 9.28
CA ASN A 101 5.21 5.99 8.44
C ASN A 101 4.84 4.51 8.52
N GLY A 102 5.08 3.87 9.65
CA GLY A 102 4.92 2.43 9.81
C GLY A 102 3.51 1.99 10.12
N MET A 103 3.18 0.77 9.70
CA MET A 103 2.00 0.04 10.15
C MET A 103 2.46 -1.17 10.95
N LEU A 104 1.91 -1.33 12.14
CA LEU A 104 2.14 -2.48 13.02
C LEU A 104 0.83 -3.22 13.22
N SER A 105 0.75 -4.49 12.82
CA SER A 105 -0.48 -5.25 12.95
C SER A 105 -0.28 -6.75 13.10
N LYS A 106 -1.32 -7.42 13.62
CA LYS A 106 -1.46 -8.87 13.44
C LYS A 106 -1.81 -9.18 11.99
N ASP A 107 -1.42 -10.36 11.54
CA ASP A 107 -1.96 -10.94 10.32
C ASP A 107 -3.32 -11.58 10.62
N PRO A 108 -4.39 -11.25 9.89
CA PRO A 108 -5.69 -11.87 10.11
C PRO A 108 -5.77 -13.34 9.64
N TYR A 109 -4.77 -13.83 8.90
CA TYR A 109 -4.77 -15.16 8.27
C TYR A 109 -3.76 -16.15 8.88
N SER A 110 -2.98 -15.73 9.87
CA SER A 110 -2.01 -16.59 10.55
C SER A 110 -1.86 -16.21 12.02
N ASP A 111 -1.21 -17.09 12.79
CA ASP A 111 -0.88 -16.81 14.19
C ASP A 111 0.12 -15.64 14.28
N GLU A 112 -0.05 -14.82 15.30
CA GLU A 112 0.83 -13.70 15.59
C GLU A 112 2.24 -14.18 15.92
N ASN A 113 3.23 -13.64 15.22
CA ASN A 113 4.64 -14.02 15.39
C ASN A 113 5.29 -13.32 16.58
N ARG A 114 5.06 -13.85 17.79
CA ARG A 114 5.66 -13.32 19.02
C ARG A 114 7.18 -13.27 18.99
N LYS A 115 7.81 -14.22 18.30
CA LYS A 115 9.27 -14.26 18.19
C LYS A 115 9.83 -13.05 17.44
N THR A 116 9.14 -12.59 16.38
CA THR A 116 9.53 -11.36 15.68
C THR A 116 9.31 -10.13 16.55
N ILE A 117 8.22 -10.07 17.33
CA ILE A 117 7.95 -8.96 18.24
C ILE A 117 9.05 -8.86 19.31
N GLU A 118 9.40 -9.97 19.96
CA GLU A 118 10.47 -10.00 20.96
C GLU A 118 11.85 -9.60 20.37
N LEU A 119 12.12 -9.98 19.13
CA LEU A 119 13.32 -9.57 18.42
C LEU A 119 13.39 -8.06 18.14
N LEU A 120 12.24 -7.44 17.91
CA LEU A 120 12.14 -6.00 17.62
C LEU A 120 12.19 -5.12 18.87
N LYS A 121 11.81 -5.61 20.05
CA LYS A 121 11.79 -4.82 21.29
C LYS A 121 13.08 -4.05 21.55
N PRO A 122 14.27 -4.70 21.59
CA PRO A 122 15.52 -4.00 21.83
C PRO A 122 15.93 -3.04 20.69
N ILE A 123 15.46 -3.26 19.46
CA ILE A 123 15.72 -2.39 18.33
C ILE A 123 14.85 -1.14 18.44
N PHE A 124 13.56 -1.31 18.64
CA PHE A 124 12.63 -0.18 18.75
C PHE A 124 12.89 0.69 19.98
N SER A 125 13.38 0.10 21.09
CA SER A 125 13.73 0.86 22.29
C SER A 125 14.98 1.74 22.13
N LYS A 126 15.84 1.46 21.15
CA LYS A 126 17.04 2.25 20.82
C LYS A 126 16.81 3.23 19.68
N ALA A 127 15.76 3.03 18.89
CA ALA A 127 15.45 3.94 17.81
C ALA A 127 15.13 5.35 18.33
N GLU A 128 15.60 6.39 17.63
CA GLU A 128 15.33 7.80 17.97
C GLU A 128 13.83 8.07 18.01
N VAL A 129 13.09 7.47 17.08
CA VAL A 129 11.64 7.55 17.00
C VAL A 129 11.04 6.35 16.27
N ILE A 130 9.87 5.92 16.75
CA ILE A 130 8.97 4.98 16.10
C ILE A 130 7.69 5.75 15.76
N SER A 131 7.50 6.11 14.49
CA SER A 131 6.32 6.83 14.02
C SER A 131 5.41 5.90 13.22
N VAL A 132 4.17 5.79 13.64
CA VAL A 132 3.14 4.98 12.99
C VAL A 132 2.08 5.88 12.35
N ARG A 133 1.41 5.34 11.31
CA ARG A 133 0.56 6.14 10.42
C ARG A 133 -0.93 6.12 10.73
N GLU A 134 -1.36 5.34 11.70
CA GLU A 134 -2.76 5.22 12.07
C GLU A 134 -2.91 4.69 13.52
N GLN A 135 -4.11 4.89 14.07
CA GLN A 135 -4.38 4.67 15.49
C GLN A 135 -4.34 3.20 15.91
N TYR A 136 -4.65 2.26 15.01
CA TYR A 136 -4.56 0.82 15.31
C TYR A 136 -3.11 0.40 15.58
N SER A 137 -2.16 0.85 14.73
CA SER A 137 -0.73 0.60 14.93
C SER A 137 -0.19 1.30 16.17
N TYR A 138 -0.71 2.49 16.49
CA TYR A 138 -0.32 3.19 17.72
C TYR A 138 -0.71 2.40 18.96
N LYS A 139 -1.96 1.94 19.04
CA LYS A 139 -2.44 1.07 20.14
C LYS A 139 -1.67 -0.26 20.19
N TYR A 140 -1.43 -0.85 19.01
CA TYR A 140 -0.67 -2.10 18.92
C TYR A 140 0.77 -1.93 19.42
N ALA A 141 1.42 -0.82 19.07
CA ALA A 141 2.76 -0.49 19.55
C ALA A 141 2.79 -0.34 21.07
N GLN A 142 1.84 0.40 21.65
CA GLN A 142 1.73 0.57 23.11
C GLN A 142 1.56 -0.75 23.88
N GLN A 143 0.88 -1.72 23.27
CA GLN A 143 0.62 -3.03 23.90
C GLN A 143 1.83 -3.97 23.83
N ASN A 144 2.70 -3.83 22.84
CA ASN A 144 3.73 -4.80 22.54
C ASN A 144 5.17 -4.30 22.73
N PHE A 145 5.38 -2.98 22.77
CA PHE A 145 6.72 -2.39 22.84
C PHE A 145 6.78 -1.36 23.98
N GLU A 146 7.68 -1.59 24.90
CA GLU A 146 7.94 -0.71 26.04
C GLU A 146 9.12 0.20 25.77
N ASN A 147 9.18 1.36 26.44
CA ASN A 147 10.31 2.28 26.41
C ASN A 147 10.70 2.76 24.99
N ILE A 148 9.71 2.98 24.13
CA ILE A 148 9.89 3.50 22.77
C ILE A 148 9.45 4.96 22.69
N ASN A 149 10.12 5.77 21.87
CA ASN A 149 9.67 7.11 21.52
C ASN A 149 8.60 7.01 20.43
N LEU A 150 7.38 6.68 20.84
CA LEU A 150 6.26 6.43 19.92
C LEU A 150 5.57 7.74 19.52
N LYS A 151 5.39 7.92 18.21
CA LYS A 151 4.65 9.05 17.61
C LYS A 151 3.59 8.52 16.65
N HIS A 152 2.58 9.35 16.42
CA HIS A 152 1.54 9.10 15.43
C HIS A 152 1.44 10.30 14.49
N TYR A 153 1.51 10.04 13.19
CA TYR A 153 1.23 11.01 12.13
C TYR A 153 0.45 10.28 11.04
N PRO A 154 -0.47 10.95 10.33
CA PRO A 154 -1.15 10.34 9.19
C PRO A 154 -0.16 9.86 8.12
N ASP A 155 -0.59 8.92 7.28
CA ASP A 155 0.23 8.36 6.21
C ASP A 155 0.90 9.46 5.37
N ALA A 156 2.17 9.25 5.03
CA ALA A 156 2.99 10.19 4.27
C ALA A 156 2.35 10.61 2.94
N LEU A 157 1.50 9.76 2.35
CA LEU A 157 0.82 10.05 1.09
C LEU A 157 -0.16 11.22 1.19
N PHE A 158 -0.70 11.55 2.38
CA PHE A 158 -1.51 12.75 2.55
C PHE A 158 -0.74 14.04 2.22
N SER A 159 0.59 14.05 2.32
CA SER A 159 1.42 15.19 1.91
C SER A 159 1.30 15.54 0.42
N TRP A 160 0.77 14.61 -0.41
CA TRP A 160 0.55 14.83 -1.83
C TRP A 160 -0.71 15.64 -2.15
N TYR A 161 -1.44 16.10 -1.12
CA TYR A 161 -2.68 16.87 -1.29
C TYR A 161 -2.55 17.99 -2.34
N LYS A 162 -1.49 18.81 -2.25
CA LYS A 162 -1.25 19.89 -3.19
C LYS A 162 -1.01 19.36 -4.60
N MET A 163 -0.13 18.37 -4.77
CA MET A 163 0.21 17.81 -6.10
C MET A 163 -1.02 17.19 -6.79
N ILE A 164 -1.89 16.53 -6.04
CA ILE A 164 -3.11 15.93 -6.60
C ILE A 164 -4.13 17.00 -6.98
N ASN A 165 -4.20 18.11 -6.24
CA ASN A 165 -5.17 19.19 -6.49
C ASN A 165 -4.64 20.32 -7.36
N ASP A 166 -3.35 20.33 -7.73
CA ASP A 166 -2.82 21.25 -8.72
C ASP A 166 -3.45 20.96 -10.11
N ASP A 167 -3.47 21.98 -10.97
CA ASP A 167 -4.08 21.91 -12.29
C ASP A 167 -3.67 20.67 -13.07
N PHE A 168 -4.66 19.93 -13.53
CA PHE A 168 -4.48 18.94 -14.57
C PHE A 168 -5.55 19.15 -15.65
N ARG A 169 -5.21 18.80 -16.88
CA ARG A 169 -6.15 18.89 -18.00
C ARG A 169 -6.09 17.61 -18.82
N ILE A 170 -7.24 17.18 -19.29
CA ILE A 170 -7.33 16.16 -20.34
C ILE A 170 -7.71 16.89 -21.60
N THR A 171 -6.83 16.89 -22.59
CA THR A 171 -7.03 17.55 -23.87
C THR A 171 -6.74 16.56 -24.98
N ASN A 172 -7.71 16.31 -25.86
CA ASN A 172 -7.58 15.38 -27.00
C ASN A 172 -7.08 13.99 -26.59
N GLY A 173 -7.59 13.42 -25.49
CA GLY A 173 -7.17 12.11 -24.99
C GLY A 173 -5.79 12.10 -24.32
N LYS A 174 -5.15 13.25 -24.20
CA LYS A 174 -3.86 13.40 -23.52
C LYS A 174 -4.05 13.98 -22.14
N TYR A 175 -3.48 13.31 -21.14
CA TYR A 175 -3.47 13.77 -19.76
C TYR A 175 -2.26 14.68 -19.54
N VAL A 176 -2.51 15.98 -19.33
CA VAL A 176 -1.47 16.98 -19.09
C VAL A 176 -1.44 17.30 -17.61
N MET A 177 -0.37 16.94 -16.93
CA MET A 177 -0.12 17.37 -15.56
C MET A 177 0.54 18.75 -15.59
N GLY A 178 -0.09 19.78 -15.03
CA GLY A 178 0.43 21.15 -14.97
C GLY A 178 1.71 21.32 -14.11
N ILE A 179 2.43 20.24 -13.81
CA ILE A 179 3.65 20.24 -13.00
C ILE A 179 4.85 20.25 -13.92
N GLN A 180 5.73 21.22 -13.76
CA GLN A 180 6.96 21.31 -14.53
C GLN A 180 7.80 20.03 -14.39
N GLY A 181 8.09 19.35 -15.51
CA GLY A 181 8.86 18.10 -15.56
C GLY A 181 8.03 16.82 -15.41
N ALA A 182 6.71 16.90 -15.30
CA ALA A 182 5.84 15.74 -15.37
C ALA A 182 5.66 15.30 -16.84
N THR A 183 5.66 13.98 -17.08
CA THR A 183 5.36 13.42 -18.39
C THR A 183 3.86 13.51 -18.67
N ASP A 184 3.52 13.90 -19.88
CA ASP A 184 2.15 13.82 -20.39
C ASP A 184 1.83 12.36 -20.74
N GLU A 185 0.66 11.89 -20.30
CA GLU A 185 0.18 10.54 -20.59
C GLU A 185 -0.96 10.55 -21.61
N GLU A 186 -1.03 9.51 -22.43
CA GLU A 186 -2.05 9.36 -23.45
C GLU A 186 -3.06 8.29 -23.04
N PHE A 187 -4.35 8.71 -22.97
CA PHE A 187 -5.47 7.88 -22.54
C PHE A 187 -6.60 7.91 -23.58
N TYR A 188 -6.27 7.67 -24.85
CA TYR A 188 -7.28 7.75 -25.92
C TYR A 188 -8.43 6.75 -25.79
N GLU A 189 -8.22 5.68 -25.05
CA GLU A 189 -9.26 4.67 -24.78
C GLU A 189 -10.24 5.08 -23.69
N PHE A 190 -9.98 6.19 -22.98
CA PHE A 190 -10.77 6.65 -21.84
C PHE A 190 -11.51 7.93 -22.20
N ASP A 191 -12.84 7.90 -22.05
CA ASP A 191 -13.67 9.09 -22.20
C ASP A 191 -13.85 9.78 -20.83
N PHE A 192 -13.01 10.75 -20.55
CA PHE A 192 -13.09 11.58 -19.35
C PHE A 192 -14.06 12.78 -19.49
N SER A 193 -14.75 12.92 -20.63
CA SER A 193 -15.77 13.97 -20.79
C SER A 193 -17.04 13.71 -19.96
N LYS A 194 -17.27 12.45 -19.61
CA LYS A 194 -18.35 12.00 -18.73
C LYS A 194 -17.84 11.74 -17.32
N PRO A 195 -18.71 11.87 -16.31
CA PRO A 195 -18.37 11.43 -14.97
C PRO A 195 -18.08 9.92 -14.96
N TYR A 196 -17.20 9.49 -14.07
CA TYR A 196 -16.79 8.09 -14.02
C TYR A 196 -16.64 7.54 -12.58
N ILE A 197 -16.73 6.22 -12.48
CA ILE A 197 -16.51 5.43 -11.27
C ILE A 197 -15.28 4.55 -11.48
N CYS A 198 -14.39 4.50 -10.50
CA CYS A 198 -13.22 3.62 -10.53
C CYS A 198 -13.41 2.40 -9.63
N ILE A 199 -12.98 1.23 -10.11
CA ILE A 199 -13.00 -0.02 -9.35
C ILE A 199 -11.59 -0.62 -9.38
N SER A 200 -11.06 -1.03 -8.22
CA SER A 200 -9.78 -1.71 -8.11
C SER A 200 -9.90 -2.96 -7.23
N GLY A 201 -8.81 -3.72 -7.14
CA GLY A 201 -8.75 -4.93 -6.33
C GLY A 201 -8.63 -4.67 -4.82
N SER A 202 -8.17 -5.72 -4.13
CA SER A 202 -7.85 -5.67 -2.70
C SER A 202 -6.62 -6.52 -2.40
N SER A 203 -5.89 -6.13 -1.35
CA SER A 203 -4.77 -6.92 -0.84
C SER A 203 -5.18 -8.29 -0.26
N ALA A 204 -6.46 -8.50 0.00
CA ALA A 204 -6.99 -9.75 0.53
C ALA A 204 -7.47 -10.75 -0.56
N VAL A 205 -7.55 -10.35 -1.84
CA VAL A 205 -8.05 -11.23 -2.92
C VAL A 205 -7.33 -12.57 -2.96
N GLY A 206 -5.99 -12.55 -2.86
CA GLY A 206 -5.20 -13.79 -2.93
C GLY A 206 -5.42 -14.76 -1.76
N ASN A 207 -5.87 -14.26 -0.61
CA ASN A 207 -6.19 -15.08 0.56
C ASN A 207 -7.66 -15.52 0.59
N ALA A 208 -8.56 -14.70 0.05
CA ALA A 208 -10.00 -14.94 0.06
C ALA A 208 -10.46 -15.84 -1.09
N SER A 209 -9.79 -15.77 -2.25
CA SER A 209 -10.17 -16.57 -3.42
C SER A 209 -9.52 -17.95 -3.39
N LYS A 210 -10.30 -18.99 -3.75
CA LYS A 210 -9.79 -20.36 -3.91
C LYS A 210 -8.83 -20.47 -5.09
N ASN A 211 -9.06 -19.67 -6.12
CA ASN A 211 -8.26 -19.61 -7.34
C ASN A 211 -8.51 -18.27 -8.07
N LYS A 212 -7.68 -17.98 -9.06
CA LYS A 212 -7.79 -16.76 -9.88
C LYS A 212 -9.16 -16.63 -10.57
N LYS A 213 -9.77 -17.74 -11.00
CA LYS A 213 -11.05 -17.74 -11.70
C LYS A 213 -12.19 -17.21 -10.80
N GLU A 214 -12.24 -17.61 -9.53
CA GLU A 214 -13.26 -17.13 -8.61
C GLU A 214 -13.19 -15.61 -8.43
N ALA A 215 -11.98 -15.04 -8.31
CA ALA A 215 -11.80 -13.58 -8.26
C ALA A 215 -12.29 -12.91 -9.54
N ILE A 216 -11.94 -13.45 -10.71
CA ILE A 216 -12.40 -12.93 -12.01
C ILE A 216 -13.93 -12.96 -12.10
N ASP A 217 -14.56 -14.08 -11.77
CA ASP A 217 -16.02 -14.25 -11.86
C ASP A 217 -16.73 -13.25 -10.95
N LYS A 218 -16.28 -13.08 -9.68
CA LYS A 218 -16.87 -12.17 -8.70
C LYS A 218 -16.70 -10.69 -9.06
N TYR A 219 -15.52 -10.30 -9.52
CA TYR A 219 -15.30 -8.93 -9.96
C TYR A 219 -16.02 -8.63 -11.27
N SER A 220 -16.16 -9.60 -12.19
CA SER A 220 -16.97 -9.43 -13.40
C SER A 220 -18.44 -9.24 -13.08
N GLU A 221 -18.97 -9.95 -12.07
CA GLU A 221 -20.34 -9.75 -11.56
C GLU A 221 -20.51 -8.32 -11.00
N LEU A 222 -19.60 -7.88 -10.12
CA LEU A 222 -19.59 -6.54 -9.55
C LEU A 222 -19.55 -5.46 -10.64
N VAL A 223 -18.60 -5.54 -11.57
CA VAL A 223 -18.41 -4.57 -12.65
C VAL A 223 -19.65 -4.48 -13.54
N ASN A 224 -20.21 -5.62 -13.97
CA ASN A 224 -21.40 -5.64 -14.80
C ASN A 224 -22.63 -5.04 -14.09
N LYS A 225 -22.79 -5.31 -12.81
CA LYS A 225 -23.85 -4.71 -11.99
C LYS A 225 -23.69 -3.21 -11.87
N VAL A 226 -22.48 -2.71 -11.58
CA VAL A 226 -22.19 -1.27 -11.51
C VAL A 226 -22.45 -0.61 -12.88
N LYS A 227 -21.99 -1.20 -14.01
CA LYS A 227 -22.26 -0.68 -15.36
C LYS A 227 -23.78 -0.59 -15.67
N ASN A 228 -24.53 -1.57 -15.25
CA ASN A 228 -25.97 -1.60 -15.50
C ASN A 228 -26.75 -0.55 -14.70
N GLU A 229 -26.28 -0.26 -13.49
CA GLU A 229 -26.91 0.69 -12.57
C GLU A 229 -26.50 2.14 -12.82
N PHE A 230 -25.29 2.39 -13.31
CA PHE A 230 -24.73 3.73 -13.54
C PHE A 230 -24.45 3.97 -15.04
N LYS A 231 -25.49 3.87 -15.87
CA LYS A 231 -25.39 4.00 -17.35
C LYS A 231 -24.88 5.35 -17.82
N GLU A 232 -25.08 6.39 -17.01
CA GLU A 232 -24.62 7.75 -17.24
C GLU A 232 -23.15 7.98 -16.89
N TYR A 233 -22.50 7.00 -16.22
CA TYR A 233 -21.11 7.06 -15.81
C TYR A 233 -20.25 6.12 -16.65
N ASN A 234 -19.02 6.52 -16.94
CA ASN A 234 -18.01 5.59 -17.39
C ASN A 234 -17.48 4.78 -16.22
N ILE A 235 -17.16 3.52 -16.45
CA ILE A 235 -16.55 2.65 -15.43
C ILE A 235 -15.15 2.33 -15.87
N PHE A 236 -14.17 2.56 -14.99
CA PHE A 236 -12.77 2.25 -15.22
C PHE A 236 -12.24 1.29 -14.15
N LEU A 237 -11.53 0.27 -14.59
CA LEU A 237 -10.74 -0.58 -13.71
C LEU A 237 -9.37 0.07 -13.48
N VAL A 238 -8.78 -0.17 -12.31
CA VAL A 238 -7.45 0.35 -11.97
C VAL A 238 -6.60 -0.77 -11.39
N GLU A 239 -5.55 -1.16 -12.11
CA GLU A 239 -4.56 -2.12 -11.64
C GLU A 239 -3.46 -1.35 -10.90
N VAL A 240 -3.30 -1.57 -9.59
CA VAL A 240 -2.36 -0.81 -8.77
C VAL A 240 -1.14 -1.60 -8.30
N CYS A 241 -1.18 -2.92 -8.46
CA CYS A 241 -0.05 -3.81 -8.16
C CYS A 241 -0.25 -5.17 -8.83
N GLU A 242 0.80 -6.00 -8.89
CA GLU A 242 0.74 -7.37 -9.46
C GLU A 242 -0.40 -8.23 -8.88
N GLY A 243 -0.80 -8.00 -7.63
CA GLY A 243 -1.94 -8.70 -7.02
C GLY A 243 -3.29 -8.39 -7.67
N ASP A 244 -3.38 -7.34 -8.48
CA ASP A 244 -4.58 -6.94 -9.23
C ASP A 244 -4.57 -7.40 -10.69
N ALA A 245 -3.55 -8.14 -11.14
CA ALA A 245 -3.42 -8.58 -12.53
C ALA A 245 -4.63 -9.41 -13.05
N PHE A 246 -5.46 -9.96 -12.17
CA PHE A 246 -6.71 -10.61 -12.54
C PHE A 246 -7.73 -9.63 -13.14
N LEU A 247 -7.64 -8.32 -12.85
CA LEU A 247 -8.51 -7.29 -13.41
C LEU A 247 -8.34 -7.13 -14.92
N ASN A 248 -7.20 -7.52 -15.50
CA ASN A 248 -7.02 -7.57 -16.96
C ASN A 248 -7.96 -8.59 -17.63
N ASP A 249 -8.23 -9.70 -16.95
CA ASP A 249 -9.19 -10.69 -17.45
C ASP A 249 -10.64 -10.17 -17.25
N VAL A 250 -10.92 -9.52 -16.12
CA VAL A 250 -12.21 -8.85 -15.86
C VAL A 250 -12.49 -7.78 -16.91
N SER A 251 -11.49 -6.95 -17.25
CA SER A 251 -11.58 -5.91 -18.29
C SER A 251 -12.05 -6.50 -19.62
N LYS A 252 -11.42 -7.59 -20.06
CA LYS A 252 -11.77 -8.28 -21.31
C LYS A 252 -13.18 -8.86 -21.29
N ILE A 253 -13.57 -9.53 -20.19
CA ILE A 253 -14.88 -10.17 -20.04
C ILE A 253 -16.00 -9.14 -20.02
N THR A 254 -15.79 -8.02 -19.31
CA THR A 254 -16.81 -6.99 -19.11
C THR A 254 -16.75 -5.87 -20.13
N ASN A 255 -15.78 -5.89 -21.03
CA ASN A 255 -15.48 -4.79 -21.95
C ASN A 255 -15.41 -3.45 -21.20
N THR A 256 -14.54 -3.39 -20.19
CA THR A 256 -14.37 -2.21 -19.31
C THR A 256 -12.91 -1.76 -19.40
N PRO A 257 -12.62 -0.49 -19.75
CA PRO A 257 -11.25 0.00 -19.82
C PRO A 257 -10.51 -0.15 -18.48
N ILE A 258 -9.22 -0.46 -18.54
CA ILE A 258 -8.36 -0.65 -17.38
C ILE A 258 -7.13 0.26 -17.43
N ILE A 259 -6.91 1.02 -16.37
CA ILE A 259 -5.68 1.79 -16.16
C ILE A 259 -4.62 0.80 -15.70
N ALA A 260 -3.57 0.66 -16.50
CA ALA A 260 -2.53 -0.33 -16.31
C ALA A 260 -1.58 0.01 -15.14
N ILE A 261 -0.92 -1.01 -14.60
CA ILE A 261 0.00 -0.91 -13.46
C ILE A 261 1.20 0.02 -13.71
N ASP A 262 1.64 0.14 -14.96
CA ASP A 262 2.78 0.98 -15.39
C ASP A 262 2.40 2.46 -15.62
N THR A 263 1.12 2.81 -15.46
CA THR A 263 0.68 4.20 -15.51
C THR A 263 1.35 5.03 -14.40
N PRO A 264 1.93 6.21 -14.70
CA PRO A 264 2.57 7.06 -13.69
C PRO A 264 1.67 7.35 -12.51
N ILE A 265 2.17 7.17 -11.31
CA ILE A 265 1.41 7.24 -10.05
C ILE A 265 0.66 8.57 -9.87
N LEU A 266 1.21 9.70 -10.34
CA LEU A 266 0.53 10.99 -10.26
C LEU A 266 -0.66 11.06 -11.21
N ALA A 267 -0.58 10.46 -12.40
CA ALA A 267 -1.70 10.37 -13.33
C ALA A 267 -2.82 9.51 -12.73
N VAL A 268 -2.48 8.31 -12.21
CA VAL A 268 -3.44 7.45 -11.51
C VAL A 268 -4.08 8.18 -10.34
N GLY A 269 -3.28 8.87 -9.51
CA GLY A 269 -3.78 9.64 -8.36
C GLY A 269 -4.78 10.73 -8.78
N LYS A 270 -4.49 11.47 -9.85
CA LYS A 270 -5.41 12.50 -10.36
C LYS A 270 -6.67 11.91 -10.98
N ILE A 271 -6.58 10.80 -11.70
CA ILE A 271 -7.76 10.07 -12.20
C ILE A 271 -8.64 9.62 -11.03
N LEU A 272 -8.07 8.98 -10.03
CA LEU A 272 -8.81 8.54 -8.84
C LEU A 272 -9.45 9.71 -8.09
N ALA A 273 -8.72 10.81 -7.91
CA ALA A 273 -9.17 12.02 -7.22
C ALA A 273 -10.35 12.72 -7.91
N ASN A 274 -10.55 12.49 -9.21
CA ASN A 274 -11.64 13.05 -10.00
C ASN A 274 -12.79 12.06 -10.29
N SER A 275 -12.67 10.80 -9.85
CA SER A 275 -13.78 9.87 -9.95
C SER A 275 -14.95 10.29 -9.05
N ARG A 276 -16.16 9.84 -9.36
CA ARG A 276 -17.34 10.12 -8.53
C ARG A 276 -17.42 9.22 -7.31
N VAL A 277 -16.96 7.98 -7.45
CA VAL A 277 -16.81 6.99 -6.38
C VAL A 277 -15.61 6.11 -6.71
N PHE A 278 -14.92 5.64 -5.70
CA PHE A 278 -13.88 4.62 -5.81
C PHE A 278 -14.25 3.39 -4.98
N ILE A 279 -14.32 2.21 -5.61
CA ILE A 279 -14.66 0.94 -4.96
C ILE A 279 -13.40 0.07 -4.90
N SER A 280 -12.86 -0.17 -3.69
CA SER A 280 -11.58 -0.88 -3.58
C SER A 280 -11.26 -1.33 -2.15
N GLY A 281 -10.42 -2.37 -2.01
CA GLY A 281 -9.75 -2.75 -0.76
C GLY A 281 -8.27 -2.34 -0.73
N ARG A 282 -7.85 -1.37 -1.55
CA ARG A 282 -6.48 -0.85 -1.61
C ARG A 282 -6.32 0.41 -0.78
N TYR A 283 -5.33 0.42 0.10
CA TYR A 283 -5.08 1.50 1.07
C TYR A 283 -4.63 2.81 0.40
N HIS A 284 -3.50 2.81 -0.29
CA HIS A 284 -2.93 4.02 -0.89
C HIS A 284 -3.78 4.59 -2.03
N PRO A 285 -4.35 3.78 -2.93
CA PRO A 285 -5.31 4.28 -3.91
C PRO A 285 -6.54 4.96 -3.30
N ALA A 286 -7.02 4.46 -2.13
CA ALA A 286 -8.11 5.11 -1.41
C ALA A 286 -7.69 6.47 -0.85
N ILE A 287 -6.46 6.63 -0.35
CA ILE A 287 -5.93 7.93 0.04
C ILE A 287 -5.85 8.85 -1.18
N LEU A 288 -5.25 8.41 -2.28
CA LEU A 288 -5.11 9.21 -3.52
C LEU A 288 -6.46 9.72 -4.02
N SER A 289 -7.48 8.87 -4.04
CA SER A 289 -8.83 9.28 -4.45
C SER A 289 -9.43 10.30 -3.49
N SER A 290 -9.27 10.09 -2.19
CA SER A 290 -9.80 10.98 -1.15
C SER A 290 -9.14 12.36 -1.15
N LEU A 291 -7.86 12.47 -1.59
CA LEU A 291 -7.19 13.78 -1.71
C LEU A 291 -7.96 14.75 -2.62
N GLY A 292 -8.68 14.26 -3.64
CA GLY A 292 -9.55 15.06 -4.49
C GLY A 292 -10.99 15.17 -4.01
N GLY A 293 -11.31 14.55 -2.87
CA GLY A 293 -12.66 14.51 -2.31
C GLY A 293 -13.51 13.34 -2.80
N THR A 294 -12.94 12.37 -3.53
CA THR A 294 -13.68 11.20 -3.99
C THR A 294 -14.07 10.30 -2.82
N PRO A 295 -15.35 9.99 -2.62
CA PRO A 295 -15.78 9.03 -1.63
C PRO A 295 -15.34 7.61 -2.02
N CYS A 296 -14.89 6.84 -1.01
CA CYS A 296 -14.47 5.46 -1.19
C CYS A 296 -15.44 4.48 -0.55
N ILE A 297 -15.75 3.41 -1.27
CA ILE A 297 -16.46 2.24 -0.77
C ILE A 297 -15.43 1.14 -0.55
N PHE A 298 -15.26 0.74 0.70
CA PHE A 298 -14.16 -0.09 1.10
C PHE A 298 -14.52 -1.58 1.08
N MET A 299 -13.73 -2.36 0.35
CA MET A 299 -13.65 -3.80 0.53
C MET A 299 -12.61 -4.12 1.62
N SER A 300 -12.73 -5.27 2.27
CA SER A 300 -11.75 -5.71 3.27
C SER A 300 -10.36 -5.88 2.66
N SER A 301 -9.34 -5.71 3.51
CA SER A 301 -7.94 -5.83 3.15
C SER A 301 -7.23 -6.87 4.04
N ASN A 302 -5.93 -7.09 3.81
CA ASN A 302 -5.13 -8.04 4.57
C ASN A 302 -4.72 -7.55 5.99
N SER A 303 -5.31 -6.46 6.46
CA SER A 303 -5.11 -5.90 7.79
C SER A 303 -6.20 -4.84 8.07
N HIS A 304 -6.03 -4.04 9.13
CA HIS A 304 -6.93 -2.93 9.44
C HIS A 304 -6.80 -1.69 8.53
N LYS A 305 -6.03 -1.78 7.44
CA LYS A 305 -5.67 -0.63 6.56
C LYS A 305 -6.87 0.18 6.10
N THR A 306 -7.87 -0.49 5.55
CA THR A 306 -9.09 0.15 4.99
C THR A 306 -9.99 0.74 6.07
N ARG A 307 -10.03 0.16 7.26
CA ARG A 307 -10.70 0.75 8.43
C ARG A 307 -9.99 2.01 8.89
N SER A 308 -8.65 1.96 8.94
CA SER A 308 -7.86 3.11 9.40
C SER A 308 -8.00 4.33 8.49
N VAL A 309 -8.11 4.15 7.18
CA VAL A 309 -8.41 5.27 6.26
C VAL A 309 -9.78 5.88 6.55
N GLN A 310 -10.81 5.05 6.76
CA GLN A 310 -12.15 5.53 7.11
C GLN A 310 -12.14 6.34 8.41
N GLU A 311 -11.41 5.88 9.44
CA GLU A 311 -11.27 6.63 10.70
C GLU A 311 -10.51 7.95 10.50
N LEU A 312 -9.39 7.93 9.78
CA LEU A 312 -8.61 9.15 9.47
C LEU A 312 -9.45 10.18 8.72
N LEU A 313 -10.26 9.73 7.78
CA LEU A 313 -11.17 10.58 6.98
C LEU A 313 -12.47 10.93 7.71
N LYS A 314 -12.69 10.43 8.94
CA LYS A 314 -13.89 10.66 9.76
C LYS A 314 -15.18 10.27 9.03
N TYR A 315 -15.19 9.07 8.42
CA TYR A 315 -16.43 8.51 7.87
C TYR A 315 -17.45 8.29 8.99
N ASP A 316 -18.70 8.60 8.73
CA ASP A 316 -19.79 8.48 9.73
C ASP A 316 -20.01 7.02 10.16
N GLU A 317 -19.75 6.06 9.26
CA GLU A 317 -19.80 4.62 9.50
C GLU A 317 -18.51 3.96 8.97
N ILE A 318 -17.89 3.12 9.80
CA ILE A 318 -16.73 2.31 9.39
C ILE A 318 -17.24 0.96 8.87
N LYS A 319 -17.32 0.82 7.56
CA LYS A 319 -17.85 -0.37 6.91
C LYS A 319 -16.88 -0.91 5.85
N GLU A 320 -16.71 -2.23 5.86
CA GLU A 320 -15.98 -2.97 4.83
C GLU A 320 -16.87 -4.07 4.28
N TYR A 321 -16.91 -4.19 2.96
CA TYR A 321 -17.56 -5.28 2.26
C TYR A 321 -16.57 -6.44 2.04
N ASN A 322 -17.09 -7.64 1.79
CA ASN A 322 -16.23 -8.75 1.43
C ASN A 322 -15.41 -8.44 0.17
N VAL A 323 -14.18 -8.92 0.15
CA VAL A 323 -13.29 -8.77 -1.00
C VAL A 323 -13.79 -9.50 -2.25
N LEU A 324 -14.60 -10.53 -2.07
CA LEU A 324 -15.36 -11.25 -3.10
C LEU A 324 -16.84 -11.14 -2.78
N PRO A 325 -17.49 -9.97 -3.05
CA PRO A 325 -18.83 -9.70 -2.58
C PRO A 325 -19.85 -10.65 -3.23
N ASN A 326 -20.84 -11.06 -2.45
CA ASN A 326 -22.00 -11.77 -2.96
C ASN A 326 -23.04 -10.78 -3.57
N ALA A 327 -24.12 -11.30 -4.14
CA ALA A 327 -25.12 -10.49 -4.82
C ALA A 327 -25.77 -9.43 -3.90
N ASP A 328 -26.00 -9.76 -2.62
CA ASP A 328 -26.59 -8.83 -1.66
C ASP A 328 -25.61 -7.71 -1.31
N GLU A 329 -24.34 -8.04 -1.07
CA GLU A 329 -23.30 -7.06 -0.83
C GLU A 329 -23.06 -6.16 -2.05
N ILE A 330 -23.13 -6.70 -3.27
CA ILE A 330 -23.05 -5.90 -4.50
C ILE A 330 -24.20 -4.88 -4.55
N ASN A 331 -25.42 -5.28 -4.19
CA ASN A 331 -26.56 -4.37 -4.12
C ASN A 331 -26.36 -3.28 -3.06
N GLU A 332 -25.79 -3.62 -1.90
CA GLU A 332 -25.45 -2.64 -0.88
C GLU A 332 -24.34 -1.67 -1.33
N ILE A 333 -23.30 -2.16 -2.02
CA ILE A 333 -22.25 -1.34 -2.62
C ILE A 333 -22.85 -0.34 -3.61
N ILE A 334 -23.74 -0.79 -4.48
CA ILE A 334 -24.45 0.05 -5.45
C ILE A 334 -25.30 1.10 -4.76
N LYS A 335 -26.08 0.70 -3.75
CA LYS A 335 -26.88 1.62 -2.94
C LYS A 335 -26.00 2.70 -2.31
N LYS A 336 -24.90 2.30 -1.68
CA LYS A 336 -23.95 3.23 -1.07
C LYS A 336 -23.31 4.17 -2.11
N ALA A 337 -22.98 3.66 -3.30
CA ALA A 337 -22.44 4.49 -4.38
C ALA A 337 -23.46 5.56 -4.82
N ARG A 338 -24.75 5.22 -4.95
CA ARG A 338 -25.81 6.20 -5.26
C ARG A 338 -25.91 7.26 -4.17
N GLU A 339 -26.01 6.85 -2.91
CA GLU A 339 -26.08 7.77 -1.76
C GLU A 339 -24.92 8.76 -1.74
N ASP A 340 -23.70 8.29 -2.01
CA ASP A 340 -22.50 9.13 -1.99
C ASP A 340 -22.43 10.06 -3.22
N ILE A 341 -22.92 9.61 -4.38
CA ILE A 341 -23.06 10.44 -5.57
C ILE A 341 -24.15 11.52 -5.37
N GLU A 342 -25.27 11.18 -4.75
CA GLU A 342 -26.36 12.11 -4.45
C GLU A 342 -25.96 13.21 -3.47
N LYS A 343 -25.10 12.90 -2.48
CA LYS A 343 -24.50 13.90 -1.59
C LYS A 343 -23.58 14.89 -2.33
N GLY A 344 -23.12 14.53 -3.50
CA GLY A 344 -22.45 15.39 -4.48
C GLY A 344 -21.24 16.14 -3.94
N GLU A 345 -21.17 17.42 -4.27
CA GLU A 345 -20.03 18.27 -3.93
C GLU A 345 -19.88 18.55 -2.42
N ASP A 346 -20.95 18.47 -1.64
CA ASP A 346 -20.89 18.66 -0.18
C ASP A 346 -20.07 17.55 0.48
N LEU A 347 -20.29 16.29 0.10
CA LEU A 347 -19.49 15.16 0.61
C LEU A 347 -18.03 15.27 0.13
N ARG A 348 -17.84 15.59 -1.15
CA ARG A 348 -16.50 15.77 -1.73
C ARG A 348 -15.71 16.86 -0.99
N LYS A 349 -16.35 17.99 -0.73
CA LYS A 349 -15.76 19.09 0.02
C LYS A 349 -15.37 18.68 1.43
N LYS A 350 -16.26 17.99 2.16
CA LYS A 350 -15.97 17.46 3.52
C LYS A 350 -14.75 16.54 3.53
N ILE A 351 -14.65 15.59 2.59
CA ILE A 351 -13.52 14.67 2.46
C ILE A 351 -12.23 15.44 2.13
N LYS A 352 -12.31 16.36 1.18
CA LYS A 352 -11.17 17.16 0.72
C LYS A 352 -10.60 18.07 1.81
N GLU A 353 -11.46 18.73 2.58
CA GLU A 353 -11.08 19.53 3.73
C GLU A 353 -10.38 18.68 4.80
N ARG A 354 -10.91 17.48 5.08
CA ARG A 354 -10.26 16.56 6.00
C ARG A 354 -8.89 16.10 5.50
N CYS A 355 -8.74 15.84 4.20
CA CYS A 355 -7.45 15.52 3.60
C CYS A 355 -6.43 16.66 3.70
N LEU A 356 -6.88 17.91 3.62
CA LEU A 356 -6.00 19.08 3.84
C LEU A 356 -5.48 19.11 5.29
N GLU A 357 -6.35 18.91 6.29
CA GLU A 357 -5.94 18.80 7.69
C GLU A 357 -4.90 17.70 7.89
N LEU A 358 -5.16 16.51 7.34
CA LEU A 358 -4.25 15.36 7.41
C LEU A 358 -2.91 15.65 6.72
N SER A 359 -2.93 16.38 5.60
CA SER A 359 -1.71 16.81 4.89
C SER A 359 -0.84 17.71 5.76
N GLU A 360 -1.44 18.68 6.45
CA GLU A 360 -0.74 19.58 7.35
C GLU A 360 -0.15 18.83 8.56
N GLU A 361 -0.88 17.85 9.10
CA GLU A 361 -0.38 16.99 10.16
C GLU A 361 0.80 16.12 9.68
N THR A 362 0.68 15.51 8.52
CA THR A 362 1.71 14.64 7.93
C THR A 362 3.02 15.37 7.68
N ILE A 363 2.97 16.61 7.18
CA ILE A 363 4.17 17.42 6.89
C ILE A 363 5.00 17.68 8.15
N LYS A 364 4.40 17.70 9.33
CA LYS A 364 5.11 17.86 10.61
C LYS A 364 6.03 16.68 10.92
N GLN A 365 5.82 15.52 10.32
CA GLN A 365 6.70 14.35 10.50
C GLN A 365 8.16 14.64 10.12
N LYS A 366 8.42 15.57 9.21
CA LYS A 366 9.77 16.03 8.86
C LYS A 366 10.54 16.60 10.06
N GLU A 367 9.85 17.10 11.08
CA GLU A 367 10.47 17.69 12.28
C GLU A 367 11.15 16.62 13.14
N LEU A 368 10.71 15.35 13.01
CA LEU A 368 11.32 14.22 13.70
C LEU A 368 12.77 13.96 13.26
N LEU A 369 13.13 14.40 12.05
CA LEU A 369 14.48 14.23 11.48
C LEU A 369 15.38 15.43 11.72
N ARG A 370 14.86 16.52 12.31
CA ARG A 370 15.67 17.67 12.69
C ARG A 370 16.41 17.33 13.96
N SER A 371 17.75 17.28 13.91
CA SER A 371 18.55 17.29 15.12
C SER A 371 18.27 18.60 15.87
N GLU A 372 17.98 18.52 17.16
CA GLU A 372 18.11 19.69 18.02
C GLU A 372 19.55 20.19 17.86
N LYS A 373 19.69 21.40 17.30
CA LYS A 373 20.99 22.08 17.19
C LYS A 373 21.42 22.58 18.53
#